data_7724d0215cf6522820b58689fbe60238
#
_entry.id   7724d0215cf6522820b58689fbe60238
#
_cell.length_a   1.000
_cell.length_b   1.000
_cell.length_c   1.000
_cell.angle_alpha   90.00
_cell.angle_beta   90.00
_cell.angle_gamma   90.00
#
_symmetry.space_group_name_H-M   'P 1'
#
loop_
_entity.id
_entity.type
_entity.pdbx_description
1 polymer ?
#
loop_
_entity_poly.entity_id
_entity_poly.type
_entity_poly.pdbx_seq_one_letter_code
_entity_poly.pdbx_strand_id
1 'polypeptide(L)'
;MRILALAFATLVFLSLRANSSQEIKSMNVKRITPVLLVEEIEPIVPLWVDRLGFAKSIEVPDGNKLGFVAFQKGTAEVMYQTYSSVEKDAPKEVAETAREGPTYLYMEVDNLDAVLAAMKDVKIVMPVRTAFYGMREFGVQDPGGHFITFAQPVAAPQH
;
A
#
# COMPACT_ATOMS: atom_id res chain seq x y z
N MET A 1 21.95 51.25 -20.53
CA MET A 1 20.85 51.00 -19.58
C MET A 1 20.04 49.70 -19.87
N ARG A 2 20.60 48.73 -20.63
CA ARG A 2 19.92 47.46 -20.99
C ARG A 2 20.53 46.20 -20.33
N ILE A 3 21.69 46.32 -19.71
CA ILE A 3 22.41 45.17 -19.11
C ILE A 3 22.00 44.92 -17.65
N LEU A 4 21.49 45.94 -16.95
CA LEU A 4 21.08 45.78 -15.53
C LEU A 4 19.72 45.04 -15.36
N ALA A 5 18.83 45.09 -16.37
CA ALA A 5 17.55 44.45 -16.30
C ALA A 5 17.61 42.92 -16.45
N LEU A 6 18.62 42.42 -17.21
CA LEU A 6 18.79 40.95 -17.40
C LEU A 6 19.35 40.25 -16.17
N ALA A 7 20.23 40.94 -15.40
CA ALA A 7 20.83 40.40 -14.19
C ALA A 7 19.79 40.26 -13.05
N PHE A 8 18.82 41.18 -12.98
CA PHE A 8 17.78 41.17 -11.95
C PHE A 8 16.74 40.03 -12.20
N ALA A 9 16.39 39.77 -13.46
CA ALA A 9 15.47 38.71 -13.82
C ALA A 9 16.07 37.31 -13.54
N THR A 10 17.37 37.12 -13.79
CA THR A 10 18.05 35.84 -13.51
C THR A 10 18.19 35.58 -12.00
N LEU A 11 18.43 36.61 -11.20
CA LEU A 11 18.53 36.46 -9.73
C LEU A 11 17.20 36.12 -9.08
N VAL A 12 16.08 36.69 -9.55
CA VAL A 12 14.73 36.39 -9.05
C VAL A 12 14.32 34.97 -9.42
N PHE A 13 14.62 34.49 -10.63
CA PHE A 13 14.34 33.11 -11.02
C PHE A 13 15.19 32.08 -10.25
N LEU A 14 16.43 32.42 -9.89
CA LEU A 14 17.29 31.53 -9.11
C LEU A 14 16.83 31.43 -7.64
N SER A 15 16.37 32.54 -7.06
CA SER A 15 15.84 32.57 -5.69
C SER A 15 14.51 31.85 -5.55
N LEU A 16 13.63 31.95 -6.55
CA LEU A 16 12.36 31.22 -6.59
C LEU A 16 12.56 29.70 -6.71
N ARG A 17 13.52 29.24 -7.53
CA ARG A 17 13.86 27.82 -7.64
C ARG A 17 14.53 27.26 -6.38
N ALA A 18 15.40 28.04 -5.73
CA ALA A 18 16.03 27.64 -4.48
C ALA A 18 15.02 27.52 -3.33
N ASN A 19 14.04 28.43 -3.26
CA ASN A 19 13.01 28.41 -2.23
C ASN A 19 12.06 27.21 -2.40
N SER A 20 11.62 26.91 -3.61
CA SER A 20 10.77 25.73 -3.88
C SER A 20 11.48 24.41 -3.57
N SER A 21 12.76 24.29 -3.84
CA SER A 21 13.56 23.09 -3.53
C SER A 21 13.79 22.92 -2.03
N GLN A 22 13.90 24.01 -1.25
CA GLN A 22 13.97 23.96 0.21
C GLN A 22 12.62 23.61 0.86
N GLU A 23 11.52 24.13 0.34
CA GLU A 23 10.18 23.78 0.81
C GLU A 23 9.88 22.28 0.62
N ILE A 24 10.25 21.71 -0.52
CA ILE A 24 10.08 20.26 -0.78
C ILE A 24 10.94 19.43 0.20
N LYS A 25 12.17 19.86 0.52
CA LYS A 25 13.04 19.18 1.49
C LYS A 25 12.53 19.24 2.93
N SER A 26 11.70 20.22 3.28
CA SER A 26 11.10 20.36 4.60
C SER A 26 9.76 19.66 4.72
N MET A 27 9.20 19.13 3.62
CA MET A 27 7.93 18.40 3.63
C MET A 27 8.10 17.05 4.33
N ASN A 28 7.34 16.85 5.40
CA ASN A 28 7.32 15.59 6.14
C ASN A 28 6.18 14.70 5.65
N VAL A 29 6.51 13.55 5.07
CA VAL A 29 5.52 12.53 4.72
C VAL A 29 5.12 11.80 5.99
N LYS A 30 3.88 11.99 6.44
CA LYS A 30 3.37 11.38 7.68
C LYS A 30 3.07 9.89 7.52
N ARG A 31 2.56 9.48 6.38
CA ARG A 31 2.15 8.09 6.13
C ARG A 31 2.01 7.83 4.63
N ILE A 32 2.30 6.62 4.22
CA ILE A 32 1.94 6.07 2.93
C ILE A 32 1.04 4.87 3.20
N THR A 33 -0.17 4.87 2.66
CA THR A 33 -1.14 3.78 2.81
C THR A 33 -1.50 3.25 1.43
N PRO A 34 -1.32 1.96 1.15
CA PRO A 34 -1.77 1.36 -0.11
C PRO A 34 -3.30 1.32 -0.17
N VAL A 35 -3.85 1.64 -1.34
CA VAL A 35 -5.27 1.44 -1.66
C VAL A 35 -5.35 0.39 -2.76
N LEU A 36 -5.95 -0.75 -2.45
CA LEU A 36 -6.10 -1.89 -3.35
C LEU A 36 -7.50 -1.85 -3.97
N LEU A 37 -7.54 -1.92 -5.30
CA LEU A 37 -8.80 -1.83 -6.02
C LEU A 37 -9.33 -3.22 -6.37
N VAL A 38 -10.61 -3.47 -6.07
CA VAL A 38 -11.23 -4.78 -6.14
C VAL A 38 -12.64 -4.72 -6.70
N GLU A 39 -13.16 -5.85 -7.13
CA GLU A 39 -14.58 -5.96 -7.52
C GLU A 39 -15.50 -5.94 -6.29
N GLU A 40 -15.13 -6.70 -5.23
CA GLU A 40 -15.90 -6.81 -3.98
C GLU A 40 -14.96 -6.83 -2.77
N ILE A 41 -15.37 -6.17 -1.69
CA ILE A 41 -14.60 -6.08 -0.43
C ILE A 41 -14.95 -7.22 0.53
N GLU A 42 -16.21 -7.65 0.57
CA GLU A 42 -16.70 -8.62 1.55
C GLU A 42 -15.89 -9.93 1.59
N PRO A 43 -15.46 -10.53 0.46
CA PRO A 43 -14.64 -11.75 0.47
C PRO A 43 -13.25 -11.55 1.08
N ILE A 44 -12.78 -10.31 1.19
CA ILE A 44 -11.43 -9.95 1.67
C ILE A 44 -11.42 -9.77 3.19
N VAL A 45 -12.55 -9.36 3.78
CA VAL A 45 -12.68 -9.07 5.21
C VAL A 45 -12.16 -10.20 6.10
N PRO A 46 -12.51 -11.49 5.88
CA PRO A 46 -12.02 -12.58 6.72
C PRO A 46 -10.51 -12.74 6.72
N LEU A 47 -9.82 -12.44 5.61
CA LEU A 47 -8.36 -12.48 5.55
C LEU A 47 -7.74 -11.48 6.53
N TRP A 48 -8.19 -10.23 6.49
CA TRP A 48 -7.62 -9.17 7.31
C TRP A 48 -8.08 -9.22 8.76
N VAL A 49 -9.38 -9.44 9.00
CA VAL A 49 -9.95 -9.40 10.35
C VAL A 49 -9.72 -10.71 11.08
N ASP A 50 -10.19 -11.85 10.51
CA ASP A 50 -10.22 -13.11 11.25
C ASP A 50 -8.85 -13.80 11.29
N ARG A 51 -8.06 -13.71 10.21
CA ARG A 51 -6.77 -14.40 10.11
C ARG A 51 -5.59 -13.55 10.54
N LEU A 52 -5.56 -12.26 10.14
CA LEU A 52 -4.45 -11.35 10.44
C LEU A 52 -4.70 -10.47 11.66
N GLY A 53 -5.95 -10.41 12.19
CA GLY A 53 -6.31 -9.66 13.39
C GLY A 53 -6.26 -8.15 13.21
N PHE A 54 -6.55 -7.65 12.00
CA PHE A 54 -6.78 -6.24 11.76
C PHE A 54 -8.20 -5.85 12.18
N ALA A 55 -8.38 -4.58 12.57
CA ALA A 55 -9.71 -4.00 12.78
C ALA A 55 -10.11 -3.18 11.55
N LYS A 56 -11.40 -3.17 11.24
CA LYS A 56 -11.96 -2.21 10.28
C LYS A 56 -12.03 -0.85 10.96
N SER A 57 -11.22 0.12 10.52
CA SER A 57 -11.15 1.47 11.10
C SER A 57 -12.07 2.46 10.39
N ILE A 58 -12.33 2.24 9.10
CA ILE A 58 -13.23 3.05 8.28
C ILE A 58 -14.03 2.11 7.39
N GLU A 59 -15.34 2.35 7.27
CA GLU A 59 -16.24 1.65 6.35
C GLU A 59 -17.10 2.67 5.63
N VAL A 60 -17.16 2.60 4.31
CA VAL A 60 -18.06 3.43 3.48
C VAL A 60 -18.92 2.51 2.63
N PRO A 61 -20.24 2.54 2.81
CA PRO A 61 -21.14 1.72 2.00
C PRO A 61 -21.29 2.23 0.58
N ASP A 62 -21.53 1.31 -0.35
CA ASP A 62 -22.00 1.56 -1.71
C ASP A 62 -23.24 0.70 -1.97
N GLY A 63 -24.41 1.28 -1.76
CA GLY A 63 -25.68 0.54 -1.73
C GLY A 63 -25.75 -0.37 -0.50
N ASN A 64 -25.89 -1.67 -0.73
CA ASN A 64 -25.96 -2.72 0.31
C ASN A 64 -24.62 -3.45 0.52
N LYS A 65 -23.55 -2.98 -0.12
CA LYS A 65 -22.18 -3.52 -0.01
C LYS A 65 -21.22 -2.46 0.49
N LEU A 66 -19.97 -2.86 0.75
CA LEU A 66 -18.89 -1.94 1.05
C LEU A 66 -18.31 -1.38 -0.26
N GLY A 67 -18.25 -0.06 -0.38
CA GLY A 67 -17.54 0.64 -1.44
C GLY A 67 -16.08 0.92 -1.10
N PHE A 68 -15.81 1.08 0.21
CA PHE A 68 -14.47 1.35 0.73
C PHE A 68 -14.32 0.80 2.15
N VAL A 69 -13.12 0.32 2.50
CA VAL A 69 -12.75 -0.09 3.86
C VAL A 69 -11.28 0.23 4.14
N ALA A 70 -10.97 0.65 5.36
CA ALA A 70 -9.61 0.68 5.87
C ALA A 70 -9.43 -0.38 6.96
N PHE A 71 -8.41 -1.21 6.84
CA PHE A 71 -7.99 -2.19 7.84
C PHE A 71 -6.74 -1.67 8.56
N GLN A 72 -6.75 -1.70 9.90
CA GLN A 72 -5.67 -1.18 10.72
C GLN A 72 -5.25 -2.17 11.82
N LYS A 73 -3.93 -2.30 12.03
CA LYS A 73 -3.33 -3.03 13.15
C LYS A 73 -2.07 -2.31 13.62
N GLY A 74 -2.11 -1.70 14.81
CA GLY A 74 -1.04 -0.82 15.26
C GLY A 74 -0.85 0.36 14.31
N THR A 75 0.35 0.51 13.78
CA THR A 75 0.69 1.55 12.79
C THR A 75 0.49 1.11 11.34
N ALA A 76 0.27 -0.19 11.11
CA ALA A 76 0.02 -0.72 9.77
C ALA A 76 -1.42 -0.43 9.33
N GLU A 77 -1.57 0.03 8.10
CA GLU A 77 -2.86 0.28 7.47
C GLU A 77 -2.85 -0.13 6.01
N VAL A 78 -3.94 -0.73 5.55
CA VAL A 78 -4.22 -1.00 4.15
C VAL A 78 -5.68 -0.65 3.87
N MET A 79 -5.95 -0.13 2.69
CA MET A 79 -7.29 0.26 2.27
C MET A 79 -7.70 -0.56 1.06
N TYR A 80 -9.00 -0.83 0.95
CA TYR A 80 -9.62 -1.42 -0.23
C TYR A 80 -10.76 -0.55 -0.68
N GLN A 81 -10.89 -0.41 -2.00
CA GLN A 81 -11.99 0.32 -2.64
C GLN A 81 -12.50 -0.50 -3.82
N THR A 82 -13.82 -0.52 -4.02
CA THR A 82 -14.39 -1.20 -5.18
C THR A 82 -14.22 -0.34 -6.45
N TYR A 83 -14.09 -1.00 -7.59
CA TYR A 83 -14.07 -0.31 -8.90
C TYR A 83 -15.32 0.57 -9.09
N SER A 84 -16.51 0.08 -8.66
CA SER A 84 -17.75 0.84 -8.70
C SER A 84 -17.69 2.15 -7.89
N SER A 85 -17.07 2.11 -6.70
CA SER A 85 -16.87 3.29 -5.87
C SER A 85 -15.88 4.27 -6.51
N VAL A 86 -14.78 3.76 -7.09
CA VAL A 86 -13.80 4.61 -7.81
C VAL A 86 -14.44 5.31 -9.01
N GLU A 87 -15.27 4.61 -9.79
CA GLU A 87 -15.97 5.18 -10.96
C GLU A 87 -16.90 6.35 -10.59
N LYS A 88 -17.41 6.38 -9.36
CA LYS A 88 -18.28 7.47 -8.86
C LYS A 88 -17.50 8.64 -8.28
N ASP A 89 -16.32 8.38 -7.72
CA ASP A 89 -15.59 9.33 -6.87
C ASP A 89 -14.34 9.93 -7.54
N ALA A 90 -13.72 9.20 -8.47
CA ALA A 90 -12.47 9.59 -9.13
C ALA A 90 -12.69 10.16 -10.55
N PRO A 91 -11.74 10.96 -11.06
CA PRO A 91 -11.72 11.33 -12.48
C PRO A 91 -11.74 10.09 -13.38
N LYS A 92 -12.39 10.22 -14.54
CA LYS A 92 -12.60 9.12 -15.49
C LYS A 92 -11.29 8.41 -15.88
N GLU A 93 -10.22 9.17 -16.08
CA GLU A 93 -8.90 8.67 -16.45
C GLU A 93 -8.31 7.75 -15.37
N VAL A 94 -8.58 8.05 -14.09
CA VAL A 94 -8.16 7.22 -12.95
C VAL A 94 -8.99 5.94 -12.89
N ALA A 95 -10.30 6.05 -13.05
CA ALA A 95 -11.21 4.91 -13.01
C ALA A 95 -10.95 3.91 -14.15
N GLU A 96 -10.62 4.39 -15.35
CA GLU A 96 -10.30 3.55 -16.51
C GLU A 96 -9.03 2.71 -16.30
N THR A 97 -8.01 3.25 -15.64
CA THR A 97 -6.75 2.54 -15.33
C THR A 97 -6.81 1.69 -14.06
N ALA A 98 -7.84 1.86 -13.25
CA ALA A 98 -7.98 1.19 -11.95
C ALA A 98 -8.00 -0.36 -12.03
N ARG A 99 -8.43 -0.93 -13.17
CA ARG A 99 -8.54 -2.39 -13.40
C ARG A 99 -7.25 -3.03 -13.93
N GLU A 100 -6.16 -2.27 -14.06
CA GLU A 100 -4.91 -2.73 -14.67
C GLU A 100 -3.96 -3.36 -13.63
N GLY A 101 -4.09 -4.66 -13.45
CA GLY A 101 -3.12 -5.51 -12.77
C GLY A 101 -3.22 -5.58 -11.24
N PRO A 102 -2.61 -6.61 -10.65
CA PRO A 102 -2.59 -6.82 -9.21
C PRO A 102 -1.56 -5.90 -8.52
N THR A 103 -1.84 -5.59 -7.24
CA THR A 103 -0.87 -4.96 -6.35
C THR A 103 -0.06 -6.03 -5.60
N TYR A 104 1.21 -5.74 -5.30
CA TYR A 104 2.08 -6.57 -4.48
C TYR A 104 2.33 -5.87 -3.15
N LEU A 105 1.99 -6.54 -2.05
CA LEU A 105 2.32 -6.10 -0.69
C LEU A 105 3.46 -6.96 -0.14
N TYR A 106 4.40 -6.34 0.53
CA TYR A 106 5.43 -7.03 1.33
C TYR A 106 5.20 -6.69 2.81
N MET A 107 5.00 -7.72 3.62
CA MET A 107 4.65 -7.58 5.04
C MET A 107 5.69 -8.31 5.90
N GLU A 108 6.47 -7.58 6.64
CA GLU A 108 7.34 -8.15 7.65
C GLU A 108 6.54 -8.50 8.91
N VAL A 109 6.74 -9.70 9.44
CA VAL A 109 6.02 -10.26 10.58
C VAL A 109 6.98 -10.87 11.60
N ASP A 110 6.59 -10.86 12.87
CA ASP A 110 7.41 -11.40 13.95
C ASP A 110 7.38 -12.94 14.01
N ASN A 111 6.31 -13.58 13.51
CA ASN A 111 6.12 -15.02 13.57
C ASN A 111 5.50 -15.55 12.27
N LEU A 112 6.37 -15.94 11.33
CA LEU A 112 5.97 -16.45 10.03
C LEU A 112 5.18 -17.76 10.11
N ASP A 113 5.52 -18.65 11.05
CA ASP A 113 4.85 -19.95 11.19
C ASP A 113 3.41 -19.78 11.68
N ALA A 114 3.16 -18.83 12.57
CA ALA A 114 1.80 -18.49 13.01
C ALA A 114 0.97 -17.93 11.83
N VAL A 115 1.55 -17.06 11.01
CA VAL A 115 0.87 -16.53 9.83
C VAL A 115 0.60 -17.64 8.81
N LEU A 116 1.58 -18.52 8.55
CA LEU A 116 1.41 -19.65 7.64
C LEU A 116 0.27 -20.58 8.09
N ALA A 117 0.20 -20.88 9.38
CA ALA A 117 -0.90 -21.69 9.95
C ALA A 117 -2.27 -21.00 9.79
N ALA A 118 -2.34 -19.68 9.91
CA ALA A 118 -3.56 -18.91 9.69
C ALA A 118 -3.99 -18.88 8.21
N MET A 119 -3.06 -19.14 7.27
CA MET A 119 -3.30 -19.10 5.81
C MET A 119 -3.57 -20.47 5.18
N LYS A 120 -3.81 -21.54 5.97
CA LYS A 120 -3.94 -22.92 5.48
C LYS A 120 -4.94 -23.12 4.32
N ASP A 121 -6.01 -22.31 4.28
CA ASP A 121 -7.07 -22.39 3.25
C ASP A 121 -6.98 -21.23 2.23
N VAL A 122 -5.92 -20.45 2.28
CA VAL A 122 -5.66 -19.35 1.33
C VAL A 122 -4.76 -19.89 0.22
N LYS A 123 -4.94 -19.39 -1.00
CA LYS A 123 -4.13 -19.77 -2.15
C LYS A 123 -2.68 -19.32 -1.96
N ILE A 124 -1.80 -20.28 -1.62
CA ILE A 124 -0.36 -20.03 -1.58
C ILE A 124 0.17 -20.03 -3.01
N VAL A 125 0.79 -18.92 -3.42
CA VAL A 125 1.36 -18.73 -4.76
C VAL A 125 2.88 -18.77 -4.75
N MET A 126 3.50 -18.53 -3.60
CA MET A 126 4.94 -18.71 -3.37
C MET A 126 5.12 -19.56 -2.11
N PRO A 127 5.60 -20.82 -2.24
CA PRO A 127 5.89 -21.67 -1.09
C PRO A 127 6.93 -21.06 -0.16
N VAL A 128 6.97 -21.52 1.10
CA VAL A 128 7.97 -21.08 2.08
C VAL A 128 9.37 -21.28 1.52
N ARG A 129 10.17 -20.23 1.54
CA ARG A 129 11.57 -20.25 1.12
C ARG A 129 12.42 -19.34 2.00
N THR A 130 13.73 -19.52 1.94
CA THR A 130 14.69 -18.54 2.45
C THR A 130 15.26 -17.77 1.26
N ALA A 131 15.05 -16.46 1.26
CA ALA A 131 15.56 -15.59 0.21
C ALA A 131 17.04 -15.25 0.46
N PHE A 132 17.78 -14.94 -0.62
CA PHE A 132 19.21 -14.62 -0.56
C PHE A 132 19.55 -13.42 0.32
N TYR A 133 18.57 -12.55 0.58
CA TYR A 133 18.70 -11.37 1.42
C TYR A 133 18.35 -11.64 2.90
N GLY A 134 18.33 -12.89 3.35
CA GLY A 134 18.22 -13.27 4.76
C GLY A 134 16.80 -13.24 5.33
N MET A 135 15.79 -13.32 4.48
CA MET A 135 14.40 -13.42 4.91
C MET A 135 13.84 -14.82 4.62
N ARG A 136 13.13 -15.40 5.58
CA ARG A 136 12.26 -16.56 5.36
C ARG A 136 10.89 -16.03 5.02
N GLU A 137 10.31 -16.45 3.89
CA GLU A 137 9.11 -15.83 3.35
C GLU A 137 8.20 -16.82 2.62
N PHE A 138 6.92 -16.48 2.48
CA PHE A 138 5.95 -17.12 1.59
C PHE A 138 4.96 -16.09 1.06
N GLY A 139 4.26 -16.41 -0.04
CA GLY A 139 3.31 -15.50 -0.66
C GLY A 139 1.94 -16.14 -0.87
N VAL A 140 0.91 -15.34 -0.68
CA VAL A 140 -0.49 -15.69 -0.95
C VAL A 140 -1.08 -14.76 -2.01
N GLN A 141 -2.18 -15.22 -2.62
CA GLN A 141 -3.07 -14.35 -3.38
C GLN A 141 -4.35 -14.16 -2.57
N ASP A 142 -4.71 -12.90 -2.33
CA ASP A 142 -5.96 -12.56 -1.65
C ASP A 142 -7.18 -12.80 -2.57
N PRO A 143 -8.42 -12.78 -2.05
CA PRO A 143 -9.63 -12.94 -2.86
C PRO A 143 -9.84 -11.82 -3.89
N GLY A 144 -9.22 -10.66 -3.72
CA GLY A 144 -9.22 -9.54 -4.67
C GLY A 144 -8.22 -9.70 -5.82
N GLY A 145 -7.41 -10.78 -5.80
CA GLY A 145 -6.39 -11.06 -6.81
C GLY A 145 -5.03 -10.40 -6.55
N HIS A 146 -4.86 -9.69 -5.45
CA HIS A 146 -3.60 -9.06 -5.07
C HIS A 146 -2.65 -10.08 -4.40
N PHE A 147 -1.35 -9.79 -4.44
CA PHE A 147 -0.33 -10.65 -3.86
C PHE A 147 0.19 -10.07 -2.55
N ILE A 148 0.32 -10.92 -1.53
CA ILE A 148 0.87 -10.55 -0.22
C ILE A 148 2.02 -11.51 0.09
N THR A 149 3.23 -10.98 0.24
CA THR A 149 4.38 -11.71 0.75
C THR A 149 4.51 -11.44 2.24
N PHE A 150 4.50 -12.49 3.05
CA PHE A 150 4.85 -12.44 4.47
C PHE A 150 6.30 -12.86 4.63
N ALA A 151 7.06 -12.11 5.41
CA ALA A 151 8.48 -12.33 5.59
C ALA A 151 8.91 -12.13 7.05
N GLN A 152 9.87 -12.92 7.48
CA GLN A 152 10.51 -12.83 8.79
C GLN A 152 12.03 -12.92 8.63
N PRO A 153 12.82 -12.07 9.28
CA PRO A 153 14.27 -12.20 9.27
C PRO A 153 14.71 -13.57 9.76
N VAL A 154 15.63 -14.21 9.05
CA VAL A 154 16.31 -15.41 9.56
C VAL A 154 17.21 -14.97 10.71
N ALA A 155 17.11 -15.62 11.88
CA ALA A 155 17.99 -15.33 12.99
C ALA A 155 19.45 -15.44 12.55
N ALA A 156 20.25 -14.40 12.84
CA ALA A 156 21.69 -14.47 12.58
C ALA A 156 22.28 -15.70 13.32
N PRO A 157 23.21 -16.44 12.71
CA PRO A 157 23.92 -17.51 13.43
C PRO A 157 24.51 -16.93 14.73
N GLN A 158 24.13 -17.50 15.86
CA GLN A 158 24.76 -17.14 17.14
C GLN A 158 26.19 -17.72 17.09
N HIS A 159 27.16 -16.82 17.00
CA HIS A 159 28.59 -17.17 17.12
C HIS A 159 29.03 -17.24 18.58
#